data_dcafdcdaf9741feae7c1649b61c272bb
#
_entry.id   dcafdcdaf9741feae7c1649b61c272bb
#
_cell.length_a   1.000
_cell.length_b   1.000
_cell.length_c   1.000
_cell.angle_alpha   90.00
_cell.angle_beta   90.00
_cell.angle_gamma   90.00
#
_symmetry.space_group_name_H-M   'P 1'
#
loop_
_entity.id
_entity.type
_entity.pdbx_description
1 polymer ?
#
loop_
_entity_poly.entity_id
_entity_poly.type
_entity_poly.pdbx_seq_one_letter_code
_entity_poly.pdbx_strand_id
1 'polypeptide(L)' 'MNYKPFLKPYTVHYRDFQNLRLENCFYALDAYEARTLAMEFNKYINAHPNSIDLIRCEK' A
#
# COMPACT_ATOMS: atom_id res chain seq x y z
N MET A 1 8.81 25.61 -10.32
CA MET A 1 7.51 25.60 -9.91
C MET A 1 7.11 24.30 -9.29
N ASN A 2 6.34 24.38 -8.36
CA ASN A 2 5.99 23.26 -7.64
C ASN A 2 4.71 22.70 -8.05
N TYR A 3 4.77 21.73 -8.89
CA TYR A 3 3.58 21.05 -9.26
C TYR A 3 3.47 19.80 -8.44
N LYS A 4 2.32 19.62 -7.83
CA LYS A 4 2.10 18.44 -7.06
C LYS A 4 0.98 17.69 -7.66
N PRO A 5 1.19 16.46 -8.10
CA PRO A 5 0.10 15.66 -8.62
C PRO A 5 -0.87 15.38 -7.49
N PHE A 6 -2.10 15.08 -7.85
CA PHE A 6 -3.10 14.73 -6.88
C PHE A 6 -2.82 13.38 -6.30
N LEU A 7 -2.72 13.33 -4.98
CA LEU A 7 -2.53 12.08 -4.28
C LEU A 7 -3.84 11.67 -3.66
N LYS A 8 -4.12 10.40 -3.68
CA LYS A 8 -5.33 9.85 -3.10
C LYS A 8 -4.96 8.88 -2.01
N PRO A 9 -5.81 8.75 -0.98
CA PRO A 9 -5.51 7.80 0.08
C PRO A 9 -5.85 6.38 -0.36
N TYR A 10 -4.92 5.49 -0.17
CA TYR A 10 -5.10 4.07 -0.47
C TYR A 10 -4.83 3.27 0.78
N THR A 11 -5.63 2.23 0.97
CA THR A 11 -5.40 1.28 2.05
C THR A 11 -4.93 -0.02 1.45
N VAL A 12 -3.78 -0.47 1.90
CA VAL A 12 -3.21 -1.73 1.45
C VAL A 12 -3.50 -2.76 2.52
N HIS A 13 -4.32 -3.75 2.17
CA HIS A 13 -4.68 -4.84 3.07
C HIS A 13 -3.79 -6.03 2.80
N TYR A 14 -3.21 -6.58 3.85
CA TYR A 14 -2.30 -7.70 3.67
C TYR A 14 -2.40 -8.63 4.88
N ARG A 15 -1.80 -9.79 4.75
CA ARG A 15 -1.78 -10.78 5.83
C ARG A 15 -0.35 -11.06 6.21
N ASP A 16 -0.09 -11.14 7.50
CA ASP A 16 1.26 -11.41 7.96
C ASP A 16 1.50 -12.93 8.04
N PHE A 17 2.62 -13.30 8.63
CA PHE A 17 3.01 -14.71 8.68
C PHE A 17 2.06 -15.54 9.55
N GLN A 18 1.29 -14.89 10.41
CA GLN A 18 0.30 -15.57 11.21
C GLN A 18 -1.07 -15.54 10.57
N ASN A 19 -1.12 -15.09 9.34
CA ASN A 19 -2.37 -14.98 8.58
C ASN A 19 -3.33 -13.97 9.21
N LEU A 20 -2.79 -13.01 9.95
CA LEU A 20 -3.59 -11.95 10.52
C LEU A 20 -3.74 -10.84 9.49
N ARG A 21 -4.94 -10.28 9.42
CA ARG A 21 -5.22 -9.21 8.49
C ARG A 21 -4.75 -7.90 9.04
N LEU A 22 -3.96 -7.21 8.27
CA LEU A 22 -3.41 -5.92 8.66
C LEU A 22 -3.61 -4.95 7.51
N GLU A 23 -3.45 -3.66 7.81
CA GLU A 23 -3.59 -2.65 6.76
C GLU A 23 -2.66 -1.49 7.00
N ASN A 24 -2.21 -0.92 5.91
CA ASN A 24 -1.40 0.30 5.93
C ASN A 24 -2.05 1.28 4.96
N CYS A 25 -1.99 2.57 5.29
CA CYS A 25 -2.56 3.60 4.44
C CYS A 25 -1.45 4.45 3.86
N PHE A 26 -1.59 4.77 2.58
CA PHE A 26 -0.62 5.61 1.90
C PHE A 26 -1.34 6.58 0.98
N TYR A 27 -0.75 7.74 0.80
CA TYR A 27 -1.21 8.66 -0.23
C TYR A 27 -0.37 8.38 -1.47
N ALA A 28 -1.02 8.11 -2.58
CA ALA A 28 -0.35 7.71 -3.79
C ALA A 28 -1.12 8.19 -5.01
N LEU A 29 -0.47 8.16 -6.15
CA LEU A 29 -1.10 8.57 -7.40
C LEU A 29 -2.09 7.52 -7.89
N ASP A 30 -1.78 6.26 -7.64
CA ASP A 30 -2.64 5.17 -8.06
C ASP A 30 -2.33 3.94 -7.21
N ALA A 31 -3.05 2.87 -7.49
CA ALA A 31 -2.89 1.66 -6.70
C ALA A 31 -1.50 1.04 -6.87
N TYR A 32 -0.93 1.17 -8.04
CA TYR A 32 0.38 0.61 -8.29
C TYR A 32 1.43 1.30 -7.41
N GLU A 33 1.35 2.63 -7.33
CA GLU A 33 2.27 3.36 -6.47
C GLU A 33 2.04 3.01 -5.01
N ALA A 34 0.78 2.85 -4.61
CA ALA A 34 0.49 2.47 -3.24
C ALA A 34 1.14 1.13 -2.90
N ARG A 35 1.11 0.20 -3.84
CA ARG A 35 1.76 -1.10 -3.64
C ARG A 35 3.27 -0.92 -3.47
N THR A 36 3.87 -0.09 -4.31
CA THR A 36 5.30 0.16 -4.23
C THR A 36 5.66 0.79 -2.89
N LEU A 37 4.85 1.74 -2.43
CA LEU A 37 5.11 2.37 -1.13
C LEU A 37 4.97 1.36 -0.01
N ALA A 38 3.97 0.49 -0.09
CA ALA A 38 3.82 -0.53 0.93
C ALA A 38 5.05 -1.42 1.01
N MET A 39 5.60 -1.79 -0.14
CA MET A 39 6.80 -2.60 -0.16
C MET A 39 8.01 -1.87 0.39
N GLU A 40 8.08 -0.55 0.15
CA GLU A 40 9.19 0.24 0.65
C GLU A 40 9.16 0.42 2.16
N PHE A 41 7.98 0.62 2.70
CA PHE A 41 7.86 0.96 4.11
C PHE A 41 7.50 -0.21 5.01
N ASN A 42 7.17 -1.35 4.43
CA ASN A 42 6.81 -2.51 5.23
C ASN A 42 7.69 -3.67 4.81
N LYS A 43 8.61 -4.05 5.69
CA LYS A 43 9.58 -5.09 5.35
C LYS A 43 8.94 -6.43 5.05
N TYR A 44 7.86 -6.75 5.75
CA TYR A 44 7.21 -8.01 5.51
C TYR A 44 6.61 -8.05 4.11
N ILE A 45 5.94 -6.96 3.71
CA ILE A 45 5.34 -6.89 2.38
C ILE A 45 6.44 -6.93 1.32
N ASN A 46 7.55 -6.26 1.58
CA ASN A 46 8.65 -6.26 0.63
C ASN A 46 9.15 -7.68 0.37
N ALA A 47 9.28 -8.46 1.43
CA ALA A 47 9.75 -9.83 1.32
C ALA A 47 8.67 -10.77 0.79
N HIS A 48 7.39 -10.40 0.98
CA HIS A 48 6.28 -11.26 0.58
C HIS A 48 5.21 -10.44 -0.13
N PRO A 49 5.49 -10.00 -1.37
CA PRO A 49 4.53 -9.13 -2.08
C PRO A 49 3.17 -9.78 -2.29
N ASN A 50 3.15 -11.11 -2.35
CA ASN A 50 1.90 -11.82 -2.55
C ASN A 50 1.02 -11.84 -1.31
N SER A 51 1.52 -11.30 -0.19
CA SER A 51 0.71 -11.21 1.01
C SER A 51 -0.37 -10.13 0.90
N ILE A 52 -0.24 -9.25 -0.09
CA ILE A 52 -1.24 -8.20 -0.28
C ILE A 52 -2.52 -8.82 -0.83
N ASP A 53 -3.63 -8.60 -0.10
CA ASP A 53 -4.93 -9.09 -0.52
C ASP A 53 -5.65 -8.11 -1.42
N LEU A 54 -5.55 -6.83 -1.10
CA LEU A 54 -6.39 -5.84 -1.75
C LEU A 54 -5.81 -4.46 -1.52
N ILE A 55 -5.91 -3.61 -2.52
CA ILE A 55 -5.55 -2.21 -2.38
C ILE A 55 -6.79 -1.40 -2.75
N ARG A 56 -7.29 -0.63 -1.80
CA ARG A 56 -8.52 0.14 -1.99
C ARG A 56 -8.23 1.62 -2.02
N CYS A 57 -8.86 2.31 -2.96
CA CYS A 57 -8.84 3.76 -2.95
C CYS A 57 -9.94 4.22 -2.02
N GLU A 58 -9.58 4.99 -1.02
CA GLU A 58 -10.55 5.41 0.00
C GLU A 58 -11.28 6.68 -0.37
N LYS A 59 -10.98 7.24 -1.54
CA LYS A 59 -11.64 8.47 -1.91
C LYS A 59 -12.62 8.31 -3.06
#